data_6029bdfd618de8b05fb5a1db64be388e
#
_entry.id   6029bdfd618de8b05fb5a1db64be388e
#
_cell.length_a   1.000
_cell.length_b   1.000
_cell.length_c   1.000
_cell.angle_alpha   90.00
_cell.angle_beta   90.00
_cell.angle_gamma   90.00
#
_symmetry.space_group_name_H-M   'P 1'
#
loop_
_entity.id
_entity.type
_entity.pdbx_description
1 polymer ?
#
loop_
_entity_poly.entity_id
_entity_poly.type
_entity_poly.pdbx_seq_one_letter_code
_entity_poly.pdbx_strand_id
1 'polypeptide(L)'
;MTTQIFDPLALCLIRVAKDYEVSITQEGLLSGLPLPNGLLIPNFIARAADRVSLTSNTVQQSLAQLNHFVFPAILLLKNNTACVLYTLDYAQQMATVYFPEVADTVKHIPIAELNAQYAGTVIYLQQRQFIVDNKLKMEKSQQHWFWRVIREHRPIYKDILLAALFVNIFALCTPFFVMNVYDRVVPNHALDTLWDYCLCRFYFKIGAQLFCRSCSDTCRQ
;
A
#
# COMPACT_ATOMS: atom_id res chain seq x y z
N MET A 1 50.64 3.42 -5.40
CA MET A 1 50.02 2.09 -5.24
C MET A 1 49.02 2.20 -4.12
N THR A 2 47.78 2.49 -4.39
CA THR A 2 46.70 2.50 -3.39
C THR A 2 46.34 1.07 -3.08
N THR A 3 46.74 0.60 -1.90
CA THR A 3 46.29 -0.67 -1.34
C THR A 3 44.74 -0.60 -1.27
N GLN A 4 44.05 -1.27 -2.18
CA GLN A 4 42.62 -1.43 -2.06
C GLN A 4 42.34 -2.24 -0.80
N ILE A 5 41.86 -1.56 0.24
CA ILE A 5 41.44 -2.23 1.47
C ILE A 5 40.15 -2.99 1.11
N PHE A 6 40.18 -4.30 1.28
CA PHE A 6 39.01 -5.14 1.05
C PHE A 6 37.99 -4.86 2.11
N ASP A 7 36.87 -4.20 1.74
CA ASP A 7 35.75 -3.86 2.61
C ASP A 7 34.50 -4.64 2.19
N PRO A 8 34.16 -5.74 2.88
CA PRO A 8 33.02 -6.59 2.50
C PRO A 8 31.69 -5.83 2.48
N LEU A 9 31.48 -4.91 3.42
CA LEU A 9 30.24 -4.16 3.54
C LEU A 9 30.09 -3.14 2.41
N ALA A 10 31.18 -2.45 2.05
CA ALA A 10 31.18 -1.52 0.91
C ALA A 10 30.94 -2.25 -0.41
N LEU A 11 31.56 -3.44 -0.60
CA LEU A 11 31.36 -4.24 -1.81
C LEU A 11 29.93 -4.78 -1.91
N CYS A 12 29.31 -5.20 -0.81
CA CYS A 12 27.89 -5.57 -0.78
C CYS A 12 26.99 -4.39 -1.17
N LEU A 13 27.27 -3.18 -0.66
CA LEU A 13 26.50 -2.00 -1.01
C LEU A 13 26.65 -1.62 -2.49
N ILE A 14 27.86 -1.70 -3.05
CA ILE A 14 28.14 -1.47 -4.48
C ILE A 14 27.38 -2.51 -5.33
N ARG A 15 27.35 -3.78 -4.91
CA ARG A 15 26.61 -4.82 -5.62
C ARG A 15 25.12 -4.51 -5.68
N VAL A 16 24.52 -4.18 -4.55
CA VAL A 16 23.10 -3.80 -4.48
C VAL A 16 22.83 -2.52 -5.28
N ALA A 17 23.71 -1.52 -5.23
CA ALA A 17 23.58 -0.30 -6.03
C ALA A 17 23.61 -0.63 -7.54
N LYS A 18 24.46 -1.57 -7.97
CA LYS A 18 24.52 -2.04 -9.36
C LYS A 18 23.22 -2.72 -9.81
N ASP A 19 22.58 -3.47 -8.92
CA ASP A 19 21.27 -4.11 -9.19
C ASP A 19 20.16 -3.05 -9.37
N TYR A 20 20.32 -1.86 -8.77
CA TYR A 20 19.46 -0.68 -8.97
C TYR A 20 19.96 0.26 -10.09
N GLU A 21 20.83 -0.23 -10.99
CA GLU A 21 21.39 0.53 -12.13
C GLU A 21 22.26 1.75 -11.74
N VAL A 22 22.70 1.83 -10.48
CA VAL A 22 23.59 2.88 -9.99
C VAL A 22 25.02 2.35 -9.97
N SER A 23 25.88 2.87 -10.84
CA SER A 23 27.31 2.53 -10.86
C SER A 23 28.12 3.52 -10.02
N ILE A 24 28.80 3.03 -9.03
CA ILE A 24 29.71 3.80 -8.18
C ILE A 24 30.98 2.99 -7.92
N THR A 25 32.12 3.68 -7.79
CA THR A 25 33.38 3.06 -7.38
C THR A 25 33.49 3.01 -5.86
N GLN A 26 34.28 2.08 -5.32
CA GLN A 26 34.51 1.98 -3.89
C GLN A 26 35.07 3.30 -3.31
N GLU A 27 36.01 3.93 -4.01
CA GLU A 27 36.57 5.23 -3.62
C GLU A 27 35.51 6.34 -3.57
N GLY A 28 34.63 6.40 -4.56
CA GLY A 28 33.50 7.34 -4.61
C GLY A 28 32.52 7.13 -3.47
N LEU A 29 32.24 5.87 -3.10
CA LEU A 29 31.34 5.52 -2.02
C LEU A 29 31.91 5.92 -0.65
N LEU A 30 33.21 5.67 -0.43
CA LEU A 30 33.87 5.87 0.86
C LEU A 30 34.45 7.27 1.06
N SER A 31 34.58 8.08 0.01
CA SER A 31 35.22 9.42 0.08
C SER A 31 34.50 10.32 1.11
N GLY A 32 35.28 10.91 2.05
CA GLY A 32 34.74 11.85 3.05
C GLY A 32 33.86 11.25 4.15
N LEU A 33 33.81 9.92 4.28
CA LEU A 33 33.24 9.26 5.44
C LEU A 33 34.34 9.11 6.53
N PRO A 34 33.99 9.32 7.81
CA PRO A 34 34.91 9.05 8.92
C PRO A 34 35.00 7.53 9.12
N LEU A 35 35.95 6.90 8.45
CA LEU A 35 36.14 5.44 8.47
C LEU A 35 37.18 5.06 9.49
N PRO A 36 36.83 4.51 10.65
CA PRO A 36 37.84 3.93 11.55
C PRO A 36 38.47 2.72 10.86
N ASN A 37 39.77 2.71 10.79
CA ASN A 37 40.59 1.68 10.11
C ASN A 37 40.33 1.53 8.58
N GLY A 38 39.74 2.52 7.94
CA GLY A 38 39.43 2.47 6.50
C GLY A 38 38.27 1.54 6.07
N LEU A 39 37.53 0.97 7.03
CA LEU A 39 36.44 0.04 6.80
C LEU A 39 35.08 0.71 7.08
N LEU A 40 34.10 0.38 6.27
CA LEU A 40 32.72 0.85 6.46
C LEU A 40 32.08 0.12 7.64
N ILE A 41 31.58 0.88 8.62
CA ILE A 41 30.87 0.35 9.79
C ILE A 41 29.36 0.49 9.56
N PRO A 42 28.53 -0.42 10.12
CA PRO A 42 27.08 -0.35 10.00
C PRO A 42 26.47 1.01 10.36
N ASN A 43 27.06 1.76 11.30
CA ASN A 43 26.61 3.09 11.69
C ASN A 43 26.72 4.15 10.57
N PHE A 44 27.65 3.96 9.63
CA PHE A 44 27.83 4.89 8.51
C PHE A 44 27.21 4.41 7.21
N ILE A 45 26.56 3.24 7.21
CA ILE A 45 25.95 2.67 6.00
C ILE A 45 24.82 3.56 5.48
N ALA A 46 24.08 4.24 6.34
CA ALA A 46 23.04 5.16 5.94
C ALA A 46 23.60 6.30 5.09
N ARG A 47 24.74 6.89 5.50
CA ARG A 47 25.41 7.96 4.75
C ARG A 47 26.02 7.46 3.45
N ALA A 48 26.53 6.22 3.44
CA ALA A 48 27.06 5.59 2.23
C ALA A 48 25.92 5.28 1.24
N ALA A 49 24.79 4.77 1.73
CA ALA A 49 23.60 4.48 0.93
C ALA A 49 22.97 5.74 0.33
N ASP A 50 22.92 6.85 1.06
CA ASP A 50 22.42 8.14 0.55
C ASP A 50 23.18 8.63 -0.70
N ARG A 51 24.46 8.30 -0.85
CA ARG A 51 25.27 8.67 -2.03
C ARG A 51 24.88 7.92 -3.30
N VAL A 52 24.36 6.73 -3.13
CA VAL A 52 23.85 5.90 -4.24
C VAL A 52 22.33 6.00 -4.36
N SER A 53 21.73 7.06 -3.77
CA SER A 53 20.28 7.28 -3.78
C SER A 53 19.47 6.11 -3.21
N LEU A 54 20.08 5.35 -2.30
CA LEU A 54 19.43 4.28 -1.56
C LEU A 54 19.14 4.75 -0.13
N THR A 55 18.02 4.34 0.41
CA THR A 55 17.70 4.47 1.82
C THR A 55 18.00 3.16 2.51
N SER A 56 18.75 3.19 3.61
CA SER A 56 19.06 2.00 4.40
C SER A 56 18.27 2.00 5.71
N ASN A 57 17.81 0.84 6.10
CA ASN A 57 17.18 0.59 7.39
C ASN A 57 17.84 -0.62 8.05
N THR A 58 18.54 -0.38 9.16
CA THR A 58 19.25 -1.43 9.91
C THR A 58 18.38 -1.93 11.04
N VAL A 59 18.09 -3.23 11.03
CA VAL A 59 17.21 -3.88 12.00
C VAL A 59 17.89 -5.13 12.57
N GLN A 60 17.67 -5.40 13.85
CA GLN A 60 18.08 -6.68 14.47
C GLN A 60 16.90 -7.64 14.43
N GLN A 61 17.02 -8.69 13.63
CA GLN A 61 15.99 -9.71 13.42
C GLN A 61 16.60 -11.07 13.16
N SER A 62 15.89 -12.15 13.54
CA SER A 62 16.26 -13.52 13.15
C SER A 62 15.94 -13.77 11.67
N LEU A 63 16.64 -14.72 11.03
CA LEU A 63 16.39 -15.08 9.62
C LEU A 63 14.93 -15.49 9.36
N ALA A 64 14.27 -16.11 10.33
CA ALA A 64 12.88 -16.53 10.22
C ALA A 64 11.88 -15.35 10.18
N GLN A 65 12.27 -14.18 10.65
CA GLN A 65 11.41 -12.96 10.71
C GLN A 65 11.69 -11.98 9.57
N LEU A 66 12.59 -12.33 8.64
CA LEU A 66 12.94 -11.44 7.53
C LEU A 66 11.76 -11.26 6.57
N ASN A 67 11.57 -10.02 6.15
CA ASN A 67 10.52 -9.67 5.19
C ASN A 67 11.00 -9.96 3.75
N HIS A 68 10.40 -10.95 3.10
CA HIS A 68 10.74 -11.36 1.73
C HIS A 68 10.47 -10.27 0.66
N PHE A 69 9.59 -9.32 0.96
CA PHE A 69 9.21 -8.27 0.01
C PHE A 69 10.25 -7.13 -0.10
N VAL A 70 11.28 -7.14 0.75
CA VAL A 70 12.27 -6.06 0.84
C VAL A 70 13.68 -6.55 0.46
N PHE A 71 13.78 -7.56 -0.36
CA PHE A 71 15.06 -8.00 -0.93
C PHE A 71 15.43 -7.20 -2.18
N PRO A 72 16.74 -7.00 -2.47
CA PRO A 72 17.93 -7.51 -1.77
C PRO A 72 18.23 -6.82 -0.43
N ALA A 73 18.77 -7.58 0.52
CA ALA A 73 19.16 -7.10 1.85
C ALA A 73 20.60 -7.53 2.19
N ILE A 74 21.34 -6.69 2.92
CA ILE A 74 22.68 -7.03 3.38
C ILE A 74 22.57 -7.65 4.76
N LEU A 75 23.16 -8.83 4.94
CA LEU A 75 23.29 -9.52 6.22
C LEU A 75 24.70 -9.34 6.76
N LEU A 76 24.80 -9.00 8.04
CA LEU A 76 26.08 -9.00 8.76
C LEU A 76 26.35 -10.40 9.32
N LEU A 77 27.59 -10.87 9.12
CA LEU A 77 28.05 -12.17 9.61
C LEU A 77 28.94 -12.00 10.83
N LYS A 78 29.08 -13.08 11.63
CA LYS A 78 29.85 -13.08 12.90
C LYS A 78 31.34 -12.73 12.74
N ASN A 79 31.89 -12.95 11.56
CA ASN A 79 33.31 -12.71 11.26
C ASN A 79 33.60 -11.29 10.75
N ASN A 80 32.78 -10.30 11.06
CA ASN A 80 32.86 -8.95 10.49
C ASN A 80 32.79 -8.92 8.96
N THR A 81 32.29 -9.98 8.35
CA THR A 81 32.00 -10.04 6.92
C THR A 81 30.54 -9.70 6.66
N ALA A 82 30.19 -9.45 5.40
CA ALA A 82 28.85 -9.17 4.99
C ALA A 82 28.50 -9.96 3.72
N CYS A 83 27.23 -10.26 3.54
CA CYS A 83 26.73 -10.89 2.33
C CYS A 83 25.40 -10.24 1.90
N VAL A 84 25.09 -10.33 0.60
CA VAL A 84 23.81 -9.87 0.07
C VAL A 84 22.87 -11.05 -0.07
N LEU A 85 21.70 -10.97 0.55
CA LEU A 85 20.64 -11.95 0.45
C LEU A 85 19.65 -11.52 -0.61
N TYR A 86 19.44 -12.35 -1.64
CA TYR A 86 18.49 -12.10 -2.72
C TYR A 86 17.16 -12.81 -2.52
N THR A 87 17.20 -14.09 -2.14
CA THR A 87 15.99 -14.89 -1.91
C THR A 87 16.17 -15.87 -0.77
N LEU A 88 15.07 -16.12 -0.06
CA LEU A 88 14.95 -17.17 0.95
C LEU A 88 13.81 -18.10 0.53
N ASP A 89 14.14 -19.34 0.22
CA ASP A 89 13.15 -20.39 -0.06
C ASP A 89 13.06 -21.34 1.12
N TYR A 90 12.03 -21.17 1.93
CA TYR A 90 11.80 -22.05 3.09
C TYR A 90 11.28 -23.43 2.69
N ALA A 91 10.67 -23.58 1.50
CA ALA A 91 10.19 -24.87 1.03
C ALA A 91 11.37 -25.80 0.67
N GLN A 92 12.41 -25.23 0.04
CA GLN A 92 13.62 -25.95 -0.33
C GLN A 92 14.74 -25.83 0.74
N GLN A 93 14.53 -25.07 1.82
CA GLN A 93 15.54 -24.79 2.86
C GLN A 93 16.84 -24.19 2.28
N MET A 94 16.72 -23.39 1.21
CA MET A 94 17.85 -22.81 0.49
C MET A 94 17.77 -21.28 0.51
N ALA A 95 18.93 -20.63 0.62
CA ALA A 95 19.12 -19.19 0.52
C ALA A 95 20.02 -18.86 -0.67
N THR A 96 19.63 -17.85 -1.44
CA THR A 96 20.43 -17.33 -2.55
C THR A 96 21.21 -16.12 -2.06
N VAL A 97 22.51 -16.23 -1.96
CA VAL A 97 23.40 -15.27 -1.29
C VAL A 97 24.59 -14.91 -2.17
N TYR A 98 25.01 -13.67 -2.12
CA TYR A 98 26.24 -13.18 -2.75
C TYR A 98 27.29 -12.87 -1.67
N PHE A 99 28.48 -13.45 -1.83
CA PHE A 99 29.64 -13.21 -0.97
C PHE A 99 30.71 -12.46 -1.75
N PRO A 100 31.09 -11.24 -1.36
CA PRO A 100 32.08 -10.45 -2.09
C PRO A 100 33.49 -11.05 -2.03
N GLU A 101 33.78 -11.98 -1.07
CA GLU A 101 35.07 -12.61 -0.88
C GLU A 101 35.35 -13.74 -1.87
N VAL A 102 34.34 -14.42 -2.37
CA VAL A 102 34.50 -15.71 -3.03
C VAL A 102 34.50 -15.64 -4.55
N ALA A 103 33.58 -14.87 -5.12
CA ALA A 103 33.49 -14.60 -6.55
C ALA A 103 32.31 -13.64 -6.82
N ASP A 104 32.28 -13.01 -8.00
CA ASP A 104 31.14 -12.16 -8.43
C ASP A 104 29.90 -13.00 -8.82
N THR A 105 29.73 -14.17 -8.23
CA THR A 105 28.64 -15.11 -8.50
C THR A 105 27.77 -15.32 -7.26
N VAL A 106 26.48 -15.48 -7.51
CA VAL A 106 25.50 -15.80 -6.48
C VAL A 106 25.55 -17.28 -6.15
N LYS A 107 25.54 -17.65 -4.87
CA LYS A 107 25.56 -19.04 -4.40
C LYS A 107 24.25 -19.41 -3.72
N HIS A 108 23.90 -20.68 -3.84
CA HIS A 108 22.81 -21.28 -3.09
C HIS A 108 23.38 -22.03 -1.91
N ILE A 109 23.02 -21.63 -0.69
CA ILE A 109 23.47 -22.28 0.54
C ILE A 109 22.28 -22.70 1.41
N PRO A 110 22.40 -23.75 2.22
CA PRO A 110 21.35 -24.13 3.17
C PRO A 110 21.09 -23.01 4.19
N ILE A 111 19.82 -22.78 4.53
CA ILE A 111 19.44 -21.76 5.54
C ILE A 111 20.09 -22.04 6.90
N ALA A 112 20.29 -23.31 7.26
CA ALA A 112 20.95 -23.69 8.50
C ALA A 112 22.39 -23.20 8.59
N GLU A 113 23.15 -23.28 7.50
CA GLU A 113 24.53 -22.80 7.41
C GLU A 113 24.59 -21.27 7.49
N LEU A 114 23.71 -20.58 6.76
CA LEU A 114 23.59 -19.12 6.83
C LEU A 114 23.24 -18.67 8.25
N ASN A 115 22.32 -19.35 8.92
CA ASN A 115 21.91 -19.03 10.29
C ASN A 115 23.06 -19.21 11.33
N ALA A 116 23.92 -20.17 11.12
CA ALA A 116 25.09 -20.37 11.98
C ALA A 116 26.08 -19.20 11.90
N GLN A 117 26.24 -18.61 10.72
CA GLN A 117 27.16 -17.50 10.45
C GLN A 117 26.54 -16.14 10.69
N TYR A 118 25.22 -16.01 10.71
CA TYR A 118 24.49 -14.75 10.82
C TYR A 118 24.67 -14.10 12.20
N ALA A 119 24.95 -12.78 12.22
CA ALA A 119 25.15 -12.00 13.44
C ALA A 119 23.84 -11.41 14.03
N GLY A 120 22.71 -11.63 13.38
CA GLY A 120 21.41 -11.09 13.84
C GLY A 120 21.06 -9.69 13.32
N THR A 121 21.92 -9.09 12.49
CA THR A 121 21.68 -7.74 11.96
C THR A 121 21.48 -7.79 10.45
N VAL A 122 20.37 -7.23 10.00
CA VAL A 122 20.01 -7.06 8.58
C VAL A 122 19.93 -5.58 8.22
N ILE A 123 20.39 -5.25 7.03
CA ILE A 123 20.31 -3.91 6.46
C ILE A 123 19.50 -3.99 5.19
N TYR A 124 18.28 -3.46 5.26
CA TYR A 124 17.40 -3.34 4.11
C TYR A 124 17.78 -2.11 3.31
N LEU A 125 17.85 -2.28 1.99
CA LEU A 125 18.18 -1.20 1.06
C LEU A 125 17.00 -1.00 0.09
N GLN A 126 16.57 0.25 -0.05
CA GLN A 126 15.48 0.63 -0.95
C GLN A 126 15.86 1.85 -1.77
N GLN A 127 15.47 1.89 -3.02
CA GLN A 127 15.70 3.03 -3.88
C GLN A 127 14.90 4.24 -3.39
N ARG A 128 15.55 5.37 -3.19
CA ARG A 128 14.93 6.59 -2.67
C ARG A 128 13.80 7.12 -3.56
N GLN A 129 13.91 6.96 -4.88
CA GLN A 129 12.86 7.34 -5.83
C GLN A 129 11.57 6.54 -5.64
N PHE A 130 11.68 5.26 -5.26
CA PHE A 130 10.50 4.42 -5.01
C PHE A 130 9.68 4.91 -3.81
N ILE A 131 10.34 5.45 -2.79
CA ILE A 131 9.68 5.98 -1.58
C ILE A 131 9.01 7.32 -1.88
N VAL A 132 9.69 8.19 -2.64
CA VAL A 132 9.15 9.50 -3.02
C VAL A 132 7.99 9.35 -4.01
N ASP A 133 8.13 8.49 -5.02
CA ASP A 133 7.06 8.21 -5.99
C ASP A 133 5.85 7.53 -5.35
N ASN A 134 6.07 6.61 -4.41
CA ASN A 134 4.97 6.00 -3.66
C ASN A 134 4.29 6.98 -2.71
N LYS A 135 5.03 7.86 -2.03
CA LYS A 135 4.41 8.94 -1.23
C LYS A 135 3.63 9.91 -2.10
N LEU A 136 4.19 10.36 -3.21
CA LEU A 136 3.51 11.26 -4.16
C LEU A 136 2.31 10.58 -4.84
N LYS A 137 2.42 9.27 -5.16
CA LYS A 137 1.30 8.48 -5.67
C LYS A 137 0.24 8.23 -4.60
N MET A 138 0.62 8.00 -3.34
CA MET A 138 -0.33 7.88 -2.23
C MET A 138 -1.04 9.21 -1.95
N GLU A 139 -0.34 10.35 -1.93
CA GLU A 139 -0.97 11.66 -1.75
C GLU A 139 -1.90 12.03 -2.90
N LYS A 140 -1.49 11.84 -4.16
CA LYS A 140 -2.36 12.03 -5.33
C LYS A 140 -3.50 11.01 -5.40
N SER A 141 -3.27 9.76 -4.98
CA SER A 141 -4.31 8.73 -4.90
C SER A 141 -5.33 9.02 -3.81
N GLN A 142 -4.91 9.59 -2.67
CA GLN A 142 -5.83 9.93 -1.58
C GLN A 142 -6.80 11.05 -1.98
N GLN A 143 -6.40 12.00 -2.82
CA GLN A 143 -7.25 13.12 -3.24
C GLN A 143 -8.32 12.72 -4.27
N HIS A 144 -8.07 11.64 -5.05
CA HIS A 144 -9.00 11.18 -6.09
C HIS A 144 -9.64 9.82 -5.83
N TRP A 145 -9.24 9.09 -4.76
CA TRP A 145 -9.80 7.77 -4.47
C TRP A 145 -11.32 7.82 -4.23
N PHE A 146 -11.79 8.84 -3.52
CA PHE A 146 -13.20 9.06 -3.24
C PHE A 146 -14.02 9.22 -4.53
N TRP A 147 -13.57 10.09 -5.43
CA TRP A 147 -14.25 10.30 -6.72
C TRP A 147 -14.17 9.09 -7.64
N ARG A 148 -13.11 8.30 -7.55
CA ARG A 148 -12.97 7.05 -8.31
C ARG A 148 -13.98 6.01 -7.84
N VAL A 149 -14.12 5.80 -6.51
CA VAL A 149 -15.11 4.89 -5.92
C VAL A 149 -16.53 5.31 -6.27
N ILE A 150 -16.87 6.61 -6.18
CA ILE A 150 -18.19 7.12 -6.57
C ILE A 150 -18.45 6.89 -8.06
N ARG A 151 -17.45 7.04 -8.91
CA ARG A 151 -17.59 6.87 -10.37
C ARG A 151 -17.76 5.39 -10.75
N GLU A 152 -17.08 4.50 -10.08
CA GLU A 152 -17.15 3.06 -10.29
C GLU A 152 -18.52 2.50 -9.86
N HIS A 153 -19.08 3.03 -8.77
CA HIS A 153 -20.40 2.64 -8.26
C HIS A 153 -21.53 3.61 -8.61
N ARG A 154 -21.39 4.39 -9.68
CA ARG A 154 -22.41 5.35 -10.15
C ARG A 154 -23.83 4.78 -10.25
N PRO A 155 -24.08 3.57 -10.78
CA PRO A 155 -25.45 3.06 -10.87
C PRO A 155 -26.10 2.96 -9.49
N ILE A 156 -25.41 2.43 -8.49
CA ILE A 156 -25.92 2.26 -7.12
C ILE A 156 -26.25 3.61 -6.48
N TYR A 157 -25.35 4.61 -6.64
CA TYR A 157 -25.61 5.95 -6.10
C TYR A 157 -26.78 6.66 -6.76
N LYS A 158 -27.00 6.47 -8.05
CA LYS A 158 -28.17 7.02 -8.78
C LYS A 158 -29.47 6.46 -8.21
N ASP A 159 -29.55 5.16 -7.96
CA ASP A 159 -30.75 4.51 -7.44
C ASP A 159 -31.06 4.95 -6.01
N ILE A 160 -30.03 5.06 -5.15
CA ILE A 160 -30.17 5.59 -3.79
C ILE A 160 -30.62 7.04 -3.79
N LEU A 161 -30.05 7.87 -4.65
CA LEU A 161 -30.38 9.30 -4.75
C LEU A 161 -31.78 9.50 -5.27
N LEU A 162 -32.21 8.69 -6.25
CA LEU A 162 -33.55 8.68 -6.77
C LEU A 162 -34.57 8.24 -5.71
N ALA A 163 -34.30 7.18 -4.97
CA ALA A 163 -35.12 6.73 -3.86
C ALA A 163 -35.25 7.81 -2.76
N ALA A 164 -34.15 8.45 -2.39
CA ALA A 164 -34.14 9.54 -1.43
C ALA A 164 -34.94 10.74 -1.91
N LEU A 165 -34.87 11.10 -3.22
CA LEU A 165 -35.67 12.16 -3.82
C LEU A 165 -37.17 11.85 -3.68
N PHE A 166 -37.59 10.64 -4.02
CA PHE A 166 -38.98 10.24 -3.87
C PHE A 166 -39.49 10.32 -2.43
N VAL A 167 -38.72 9.80 -1.49
CA VAL A 167 -39.06 9.87 -0.05
C VAL A 167 -39.27 11.32 0.40
N ASN A 168 -38.38 12.23 0.00
CA ASN A 168 -38.49 13.64 0.35
C ASN A 168 -39.72 14.34 -0.32
N ILE A 169 -40.01 14.02 -1.58
CA ILE A 169 -41.22 14.50 -2.24
C ILE A 169 -42.48 14.03 -1.48
N PHE A 170 -42.51 12.78 -1.06
CA PHE A 170 -43.62 12.26 -0.24
C PHE A 170 -43.78 12.95 1.10
N ALA A 171 -42.65 13.20 1.78
CA ALA A 171 -42.66 13.93 3.04
C ALA A 171 -43.27 15.32 2.88
N LEU A 172 -43.02 15.99 1.76
CA LEU A 172 -43.63 17.31 1.43
C LEU A 172 -45.09 17.20 1.02
N CYS A 173 -45.47 16.17 0.25
CA CYS A 173 -46.86 15.97 -0.16
C CYS A 173 -47.81 15.70 1.02
N THR A 174 -47.32 15.12 2.11
CA THR A 174 -48.17 14.79 3.28
C THR A 174 -48.77 16.02 3.95
N PRO A 175 -48.05 17.09 4.30
CA PRO A 175 -48.66 18.30 4.87
C PRO A 175 -49.58 19.00 3.88
N PHE A 176 -49.27 19.05 2.59
CA PHE A 176 -50.17 19.61 1.57
C PHE A 176 -51.48 18.83 1.46
N PHE A 177 -51.42 17.51 1.56
CA PHE A 177 -52.62 16.68 1.59
C PHE A 177 -53.50 17.02 2.81
N VAL A 178 -52.90 17.06 4.01
CA VAL A 178 -53.62 17.39 5.23
C VAL A 178 -54.27 18.76 5.13
N MET A 179 -53.55 19.78 4.61
CA MET A 179 -54.04 21.12 4.45
C MET A 179 -55.23 21.18 3.47
N ASN A 180 -55.12 20.49 2.32
CA ASN A 180 -56.25 20.41 1.35
C ASN A 180 -57.47 19.68 1.92
N VAL A 181 -57.28 18.63 2.74
CA VAL A 181 -58.38 17.94 3.40
C VAL A 181 -59.10 18.85 4.39
N TYR A 182 -58.39 19.61 5.20
CA TYR A 182 -59.01 20.55 6.15
C TYR A 182 -59.66 21.74 5.49
N ASP A 183 -59.07 22.30 4.42
CA ASP A 183 -59.57 23.52 3.80
C ASP A 183 -60.70 23.29 2.77
N ARG A 184 -60.70 22.12 2.11
CA ARG A 184 -61.66 21.84 1.04
C ARG A 184 -62.64 20.70 1.34
N VAL A 185 -62.16 19.60 1.92
CA VAL A 185 -63.00 18.41 2.13
C VAL A 185 -63.89 18.57 3.34
N VAL A 186 -63.40 19.08 4.43
CA VAL A 186 -64.16 19.24 5.69
C VAL A 186 -65.29 20.27 5.55
N PRO A 187 -65.08 21.48 4.94
CA PRO A 187 -66.17 22.46 4.82
C PRO A 187 -67.23 22.08 3.76
N ASN A 188 -66.80 21.39 2.67
CA ASN A 188 -67.70 21.14 1.51
C ASN A 188 -68.28 19.72 1.50
N HIS A 189 -68.03 18.87 2.49
CA HIS A 189 -68.46 17.47 2.50
C HIS A 189 -68.12 16.67 1.21
N ALA A 190 -67.06 17.08 0.46
CA ALA A 190 -66.67 16.51 -0.80
C ALA A 190 -65.90 15.20 -0.61
N LEU A 191 -66.62 14.12 -0.34
CA LEU A 191 -66.07 12.78 -0.06
C LEU A 191 -65.42 12.18 -1.33
N ASP A 192 -65.92 12.54 -2.52
CA ASP A 192 -65.37 12.05 -3.79
C ASP A 192 -63.89 12.47 -4.00
N THR A 193 -63.59 13.69 -3.64
CA THR A 193 -62.20 14.21 -3.72
C THR A 193 -61.25 13.48 -2.75
N LEU A 194 -61.77 13.02 -1.63
CA LEU A 194 -60.99 12.29 -0.63
C LEU A 194 -60.59 10.88 -1.11
N TRP A 195 -61.50 10.23 -1.87
CA TRP A 195 -61.23 8.94 -2.48
C TRP A 195 -60.15 9.02 -3.54
N ASP A 196 -60.17 10.03 -4.42
CA ASP A 196 -59.12 10.23 -5.42
C ASP A 196 -57.74 10.45 -4.80
N TYR A 197 -57.68 11.26 -3.74
CA TYR A 197 -56.41 11.46 -3.00
C TYR A 197 -55.93 10.21 -2.29
N CYS A 198 -56.80 9.41 -1.68
CA CYS A 198 -56.47 8.16 -1.03
C CYS A 198 -55.98 7.12 -2.03
N LEU A 199 -56.62 6.97 -3.17
CA LEU A 199 -56.22 6.07 -4.23
C LEU A 199 -54.85 6.48 -4.80
N CYS A 200 -54.64 7.76 -5.09
CA CYS A 200 -53.34 8.26 -5.56
C CYS A 200 -52.22 7.97 -4.57
N ARG A 201 -52.45 8.18 -3.27
CA ARG A 201 -51.49 7.86 -2.21
C ARG A 201 -51.21 6.35 -2.08
N PHE A 202 -52.23 5.52 -2.27
CA PHE A 202 -52.12 4.06 -2.22
C PHE A 202 -51.33 3.51 -3.38
N TYR A 203 -51.63 3.90 -4.63
CA TYR A 203 -50.88 3.54 -5.81
C TYR A 203 -49.40 3.98 -5.75
N PHE A 204 -49.17 5.16 -5.23
CA PHE A 204 -47.84 5.70 -5.07
C PHE A 204 -47.03 4.93 -4.01
N LYS A 205 -47.67 4.51 -2.92
CA LYS A 205 -47.03 3.70 -1.87
C LYS A 205 -46.64 2.31 -2.38
N ILE A 206 -47.47 1.71 -3.20
CA ILE A 206 -47.20 0.41 -3.85
C ILE A 206 -46.04 0.58 -4.85
N GLY A 207 -46.07 1.63 -5.67
CA GLY A 207 -45.00 1.95 -6.63
C GLY A 207 -43.64 2.11 -5.94
N ALA A 208 -43.60 2.83 -4.81
CA ALA A 208 -42.37 3.00 -4.03
C ALA A 208 -41.87 1.68 -3.39
N GLN A 209 -42.75 0.79 -2.93
CA GLN A 209 -42.39 -0.53 -2.42
C GLN A 209 -41.86 -1.46 -3.52
N LEU A 210 -42.44 -1.44 -4.69
CA LEU A 210 -42.00 -2.24 -5.85
C LEU A 210 -40.63 -1.76 -6.33
N PHE A 211 -40.41 -0.45 -6.36
CA PHE A 211 -39.11 0.13 -6.72
C PHE A 211 -38.02 -0.23 -5.69
N CYS A 212 -38.33 -0.16 -4.40
CA CYS A 212 -37.40 -0.52 -3.33
C CYS A 212 -37.05 -2.03 -3.39
N ARG A 213 -38.01 -2.87 -3.76
CA ARG A 213 -37.80 -4.32 -3.94
C ARG A 213 -36.93 -4.62 -5.14
N SER A 214 -37.16 -3.95 -6.27
CA SER A 214 -36.33 -4.07 -7.48
C SER A 214 -34.88 -3.61 -7.24
N CYS A 215 -34.69 -2.55 -6.46
CA CYS A 215 -33.36 -2.07 -6.09
C CYS A 215 -32.62 -3.05 -5.15
N SER A 216 -33.35 -3.73 -4.26
CA SER A 216 -32.80 -4.76 -3.36
C SER A 216 -32.35 -6.01 -4.12
N ASP A 217 -33.04 -6.39 -5.19
CA ASP A 217 -32.70 -7.56 -6.00
C ASP A 217 -31.48 -7.28 -6.90
N THR A 218 -31.31 -6.04 -7.35
CA THR A 218 -30.13 -5.63 -8.14
C THR A 218 -28.85 -5.55 -7.28
N CYS A 219 -28.96 -5.31 -5.95
CA CYS A 219 -27.81 -5.34 -5.03
C CYS A 219 -27.39 -6.75 -4.61
N ARG A 220 -28.13 -7.79 -4.98
CA ARG A 220 -27.88 -9.19 -4.60
C ARG A 220 -27.18 -10.01 -5.67
N GLN A 221 -27.02 -9.45 -6.88
CA GLN A 221 -26.19 -10.01 -7.97
C GLN A 221 -24.81 -9.35 -8.01
#